data_6bff7333456c8a2f493fcf1ba729d308
#
_entry.id   6bff7333456c8a2f493fcf1ba729d308
#
_cell.length_a   1.000
_cell.length_b   1.000
_cell.length_c   1.000
_cell.angle_alpha   90.00
_cell.angle_beta   90.00
_cell.angle_gamma   90.00
#
_symmetry.space_group_name_H-M   'P 1'
#
loop_
_entity.id
_entity.type
_entity.pdbx_description
1 polymer ?
#
loop_
_entity_poly.entity_id
_entity_poly.type
_entity_poly.pdbx_seq_one_letter_code
_entity_poly.pdbx_strand_id
1 'polypeptide(L)'
;MYGGQTDELGGEFWSEGTLGDVENRAATSAGHIYGKSKISAESFTSSSMAFYRHPRIIKKRGDRFFAVGINNTLLHVYITQPYEDKSPGMNAWFGTEFNRKNTWFSQIDVYLKYLKRSNFLLQQGKNVADIAYFIGEDTPKMTGITDPDVPIGYQFDYMNAEVILKYMTVEDGLITLPHGTQYKIMVLPKLETMRPELLTKINQLVNDGAVILGPPPNRSPSLQNQPQADLEVKKMAKLLWGEIDGVNVNCLLYTSPSPRDGSI
;
A
#
# COMPACT_ATOMS: atom_id res chain seq x y z
N MET A 1 -1.58 -5.85 9.62
CA MET A 1 -1.48 -6.42 10.97
C MET A 1 -0.03 -6.48 11.46
N TYR A 2 0.87 -7.28 10.88
CA TYR A 2 2.28 -7.36 11.35
C TYR A 2 3.00 -6.00 11.36
N GLY A 3 2.84 -5.19 10.33
CA GLY A 3 3.44 -3.87 10.24
C GLY A 3 3.06 -2.90 11.37
N GLY A 4 1.92 -3.11 12.05
CA GLY A 4 1.54 -2.36 13.24
C GLY A 4 2.36 -2.70 14.48
N GLN A 5 2.98 -3.88 14.52
CA GLN A 5 3.71 -4.43 15.66
C GLN A 5 5.23 -4.28 15.54
N THR A 6 5.74 -3.71 14.44
CA THR A 6 7.16 -3.49 14.21
C THR A 6 7.52 -2.03 14.37
N ASP A 7 8.73 -1.72 14.77
CA ASP A 7 9.21 -0.33 14.90
C ASP A 7 9.44 0.29 13.52
N GLU A 8 10.05 -0.45 12.61
CA GLU A 8 10.30 -0.04 11.23
C GLU A 8 9.67 -1.01 10.23
N LEU A 9 9.31 -0.50 9.08
CA LEU A 9 8.77 -1.25 7.95
C LEU A 9 9.77 -1.28 6.81
N GLY A 10 9.83 -2.38 6.10
CA GLY A 10 10.67 -2.52 4.94
C GLY A 10 10.01 -3.33 3.85
N GLY A 11 10.24 -2.89 2.63
CA GLY A 11 10.01 -3.63 1.41
C GLY A 11 11.31 -3.89 0.68
N GLU A 12 11.20 -4.28 -0.57
CA GLU A 12 12.33 -4.52 -1.47
C GLU A 12 11.94 -4.13 -2.90
N PHE A 13 12.87 -3.58 -3.65
CA PHE A 13 12.69 -3.45 -5.09
C PHE A 13 13.99 -3.67 -5.86
N TRP A 14 13.85 -4.26 -7.04
CA TRP A 14 14.96 -4.52 -7.93
C TRP A 14 15.12 -3.42 -8.96
N SER A 15 16.35 -3.27 -9.45
CA SER A 15 16.68 -2.30 -10.50
C SER A 15 15.93 -2.60 -11.80
N GLU A 16 15.66 -3.86 -12.07
CA GLU A 16 14.94 -4.36 -13.24
C GLU A 16 13.72 -5.19 -12.85
N GLY A 17 12.82 -5.42 -13.81
CA GLY A 17 11.64 -6.26 -13.67
C GLY A 17 10.51 -5.62 -12.86
N THR A 18 9.64 -6.45 -12.33
CA THR A 18 8.42 -6.05 -11.60
C THR A 18 8.50 -6.27 -10.10
N LEU A 19 9.56 -6.95 -9.61
CA LEU A 19 9.72 -7.21 -8.19
C LEU A 19 9.75 -5.90 -7.38
N GLY A 20 9.00 -5.86 -6.31
CA GLY A 20 8.86 -4.71 -5.43
C GLY A 20 7.49 -4.03 -5.49
N ASP A 21 6.65 -4.31 -6.48
CA ASP A 21 5.37 -3.61 -6.62
C ASP A 21 4.38 -4.03 -5.51
N VAL A 22 4.35 -5.30 -5.16
CA VAL A 22 3.48 -5.86 -4.10
C VAL A 22 4.05 -5.56 -2.71
N GLU A 23 5.32 -5.87 -2.51
CA GLU A 23 6.04 -5.75 -1.24
C GLU A 23 6.07 -4.31 -0.73
N ASN A 24 6.42 -3.38 -1.62
CA ASN A 24 6.48 -1.97 -1.25
C ASN A 24 5.09 -1.37 -1.03
N ARG A 25 4.07 -1.77 -1.80
CA ARG A 25 2.70 -1.32 -1.55
C ARG A 25 2.19 -1.81 -0.19
N ALA A 26 2.52 -3.04 0.19
CA ALA A 26 2.19 -3.57 1.51
C ALA A 26 2.90 -2.80 2.64
N ALA A 27 4.20 -2.56 2.49
CA ALA A 27 5.00 -1.83 3.48
C ALA A 27 4.55 -0.38 3.62
N THR A 28 4.31 0.33 2.51
CA THR A 28 3.88 1.73 2.54
C THR A 28 2.50 1.89 3.12
N SER A 29 1.53 1.07 2.70
CA SER A 29 0.19 1.08 3.30
C SER A 29 0.23 0.83 4.80
N ALA A 30 1.01 -0.16 5.27
CA ALA A 30 1.17 -0.40 6.69
C ALA A 30 1.79 0.81 7.41
N GLY A 31 2.79 1.46 6.82
CA GLY A 31 3.37 2.69 7.37
C GLY A 31 2.35 3.80 7.51
N HIS A 32 1.59 4.06 6.46
CA HIS A 32 0.60 5.12 6.42
C HIS A 32 -0.55 4.89 7.40
N ILE A 33 -1.11 3.67 7.47
CA ILE A 33 -2.27 3.39 8.35
C ILE A 33 -1.92 3.27 9.83
N TYR A 34 -0.65 3.01 10.16
CA TYR A 34 -0.18 2.98 11.55
C TYR A 34 0.64 4.22 11.95
N GLY A 35 0.71 5.24 11.08
CA GLY A 35 1.34 6.53 11.37
C GLY A 35 2.86 6.50 11.48
N LYS A 36 3.52 5.57 10.78
CA LYS A 36 4.97 5.46 10.76
C LYS A 36 5.55 6.39 9.69
N SER A 37 6.46 7.25 10.10
CA SER A 37 7.08 8.25 9.21
C SER A 37 8.20 7.68 8.34
N LYS A 38 8.80 6.54 8.73
CA LYS A 38 9.94 5.94 8.02
C LYS A 38 9.55 4.59 7.45
N ILE A 39 9.63 4.47 6.13
CA ILE A 39 9.32 3.26 5.37
C ILE A 39 10.50 2.95 4.47
N SER A 40 11.19 1.86 4.80
CA SER A 40 12.44 1.46 4.16
C SER A 40 12.18 0.55 2.94
N ALA A 41 13.16 0.47 2.05
CA ALA A 41 13.24 -0.64 1.10
C ALA A 41 14.69 -1.00 0.85
N GLU A 42 14.99 -2.29 0.79
CA GLU A 42 16.16 -2.79 0.13
C GLU A 42 16.08 -2.37 -1.34
N SER A 43 17.05 -1.63 -1.80
CA SER A 43 16.90 -0.85 -3.02
C SER A 43 17.97 -1.17 -4.04
N PHE A 44 17.53 -1.41 -5.29
CA PHE A 44 18.39 -1.64 -6.44
C PHE A 44 19.08 -3.00 -6.46
N THR A 45 18.52 -4.00 -5.79
CA THR A 45 18.86 -5.41 -5.98
C THR A 45 18.73 -5.77 -7.47
N SER A 46 19.54 -6.68 -7.96
CA SER A 46 19.58 -6.99 -9.39
C SER A 46 20.18 -8.36 -9.67
N SER A 47 19.73 -9.02 -10.69
CA SER A 47 20.26 -10.31 -11.16
C SER A 47 20.96 -10.24 -12.52
N SER A 48 21.08 -9.05 -13.10
CA SER A 48 21.69 -8.89 -14.42
C SER A 48 23.19 -8.58 -14.34
N MET A 49 23.80 -8.18 -15.47
CA MET A 49 25.23 -7.95 -15.62
C MET A 49 25.81 -7.08 -14.52
N ALA A 50 26.89 -7.56 -13.89
CA ALA A 50 27.64 -6.81 -12.88
C ALA A 50 28.27 -5.54 -13.47
N PHE A 51 28.42 -4.50 -12.64
CA PHE A 51 29.03 -3.19 -12.97
C PHE A 51 28.38 -2.45 -14.17
N TYR A 52 27.17 -2.85 -14.56
CA TYR A 52 26.44 -2.25 -15.68
C TYR A 52 25.64 -1.00 -15.28
N ARG A 53 25.09 -0.99 -14.05
CA ARG A 53 24.15 0.05 -13.62
C ARG A 53 24.86 1.29 -13.15
N HIS A 54 24.26 2.42 -13.46
CA HIS A 54 24.72 3.74 -13.03
C HIS A 54 23.53 4.64 -12.66
N PRO A 55 23.72 5.78 -11.98
CA PRO A 55 22.63 6.60 -11.43
C PRO A 55 21.53 6.98 -12.42
N ARG A 56 21.86 7.24 -13.68
CA ARG A 56 20.85 7.57 -14.71
C ARG A 56 19.87 6.42 -14.97
N ILE A 57 20.35 5.17 -14.93
CA ILE A 57 19.50 3.98 -15.14
C ILE A 57 18.62 3.74 -13.91
N ILE A 58 19.21 3.73 -12.71
CA ILE A 58 18.53 3.34 -11.49
C ILE A 58 17.64 4.45 -10.90
N LYS A 59 17.94 5.74 -11.21
CA LYS A 59 17.19 6.87 -10.66
C LYS A 59 15.69 6.78 -10.95
N LYS A 60 15.31 6.55 -12.21
CA LYS A 60 13.89 6.45 -12.60
C LYS A 60 13.16 5.34 -11.82
N ARG A 61 13.85 4.24 -11.54
CA ARG A 61 13.31 3.14 -10.75
C ARG A 61 13.10 3.55 -9.29
N GLY A 62 14.10 4.20 -8.70
CA GLY A 62 13.99 4.73 -7.33
C GLY A 62 12.88 5.77 -7.19
N ASP A 63 12.76 6.70 -8.14
CA ASP A 63 11.71 7.74 -8.17
C ASP A 63 10.30 7.12 -8.18
N ARG A 64 10.11 6.02 -8.89
CA ARG A 64 8.85 5.27 -8.88
C ARG A 64 8.49 4.80 -7.48
N PHE A 65 9.44 4.26 -6.72
CA PHE A 65 9.17 3.77 -5.38
C PHE A 65 9.05 4.90 -4.35
N PHE A 66 9.67 6.06 -4.57
CA PHE A 66 9.32 7.26 -3.83
C PHE A 66 7.85 7.65 -4.04
N ALA A 67 7.34 7.59 -5.27
CA ALA A 67 5.93 7.85 -5.56
C ALA A 67 4.97 6.79 -4.97
N VAL A 68 5.46 5.58 -4.69
CA VAL A 68 4.69 4.54 -3.97
C VAL A 68 4.67 4.79 -2.47
N GLY A 69 5.62 5.57 -1.93
CA GLY A 69 5.69 5.92 -0.51
C GLY A 69 6.94 5.42 0.22
N ILE A 70 7.87 4.74 -0.46
CA ILE A 70 9.17 4.42 0.13
C ILE A 70 9.92 5.74 0.34
N ASN A 71 10.45 5.92 1.54
CA ASN A 71 11.13 7.15 1.94
C ASN A 71 12.42 6.92 2.74
N ASN A 72 12.92 5.68 2.74
CA ASN A 72 14.22 5.33 3.32
C ASN A 72 14.89 4.26 2.45
N THR A 73 15.85 4.68 1.64
CA THR A 73 16.55 3.84 0.66
C THR A 73 17.72 3.12 1.32
N LEU A 74 17.71 1.80 1.32
CA LEU A 74 18.81 0.93 1.76
C LEU A 74 19.48 0.35 0.52
N LEU A 75 20.64 0.88 0.16
CA LEU A 75 21.32 0.51 -1.10
C LEU A 75 21.80 -0.94 -1.08
N HIS A 76 21.39 -1.73 -2.04
CA HIS A 76 21.86 -3.09 -2.25
C HIS A 76 22.66 -3.20 -3.56
N VAL A 77 24.04 -3.33 -3.51
CA VAL A 77 24.76 -3.65 -2.30
C VAL A 77 26.18 -3.08 -2.32
N TYR A 78 26.76 -2.86 -1.16
CA TYR A 78 28.18 -2.58 -1.02
C TYR A 78 28.92 -3.87 -0.68
N ILE A 79 29.80 -4.31 -1.59
CA ILE A 79 30.68 -5.48 -1.37
C ILE A 79 32.09 -4.99 -1.07
N THR A 80 32.68 -5.50 -0.01
CA THR A 80 34.08 -5.20 0.36
C THR A 80 35.02 -5.55 -0.78
N GLN A 81 35.92 -4.64 -1.10
CA GLN A 81 36.93 -4.76 -2.15
C GLN A 81 38.32 -4.84 -1.53
N PRO A 82 38.79 -6.04 -1.10
CA PRO A 82 40.07 -6.16 -0.39
C PRO A 82 41.28 -6.06 -1.29
N TYR A 83 41.10 -6.20 -2.61
CA TYR A 83 42.20 -6.25 -3.59
C TYR A 83 42.18 -4.99 -4.46
N GLU A 84 43.32 -4.27 -4.52
CA GLU A 84 43.46 -3.12 -5.41
C GLU A 84 43.69 -3.52 -6.87
N ASP A 85 44.39 -4.60 -7.11
CA ASP A 85 44.78 -5.12 -8.42
C ASP A 85 43.67 -5.91 -9.15
N LYS A 86 42.56 -6.22 -8.50
CA LYS A 86 41.43 -6.94 -9.10
C LYS A 86 40.50 -6.00 -9.85
N SER A 87 40.28 -6.26 -11.12
CA SER A 87 39.31 -5.56 -11.97
C SER A 87 38.45 -6.59 -12.72
N PRO A 88 37.13 -6.38 -12.75
CA PRO A 88 36.31 -5.27 -12.26
C PRO A 88 36.12 -5.24 -10.74
N GLY A 89 36.56 -6.23 -10.01
CA GLY A 89 36.42 -6.37 -8.57
C GLY A 89 35.39 -7.43 -8.19
N MET A 90 35.22 -7.59 -6.87
CA MET A 90 34.26 -8.55 -6.31
C MET A 90 32.84 -7.96 -6.37
N ASN A 91 31.88 -8.81 -6.60
CA ASN A 91 30.46 -8.46 -6.58
C ASN A 91 29.61 -9.55 -5.91
N ALA A 92 28.44 -9.17 -5.44
CA ALA A 92 27.34 -10.08 -5.18
C ALA A 92 26.49 -10.13 -6.45
N TRP A 93 26.33 -11.28 -7.05
CA TRP A 93 25.66 -11.46 -8.35
C TRP A 93 24.18 -11.03 -8.39
N PHE A 94 23.63 -10.56 -7.28
CA PHE A 94 22.26 -10.05 -7.12
C PHE A 94 22.21 -8.61 -6.59
N GLY A 95 23.21 -7.79 -6.85
CA GLY A 95 23.24 -6.41 -6.40
C GLY A 95 23.75 -5.42 -7.43
N THR A 96 23.45 -4.14 -7.20
CA THR A 96 24.12 -3.02 -7.87
C THR A 96 25.37 -2.66 -7.11
N GLU A 97 26.49 -2.55 -7.80
CA GLU A 97 27.80 -2.41 -7.19
C GLU A 97 28.05 -0.93 -6.76
N PHE A 98 27.64 -0.60 -5.54
CA PHE A 98 27.86 0.74 -4.94
C PHE A 98 29.22 0.83 -4.25
N ASN A 99 30.30 0.51 -4.96
CA ASN A 99 31.65 0.47 -4.40
C ASN A 99 32.70 1.09 -5.32
N ARG A 100 33.92 1.29 -4.77
CA ARG A 100 35.01 2.02 -5.43
C ARG A 100 35.50 1.42 -6.75
N LYS A 101 35.20 0.18 -7.04
CA LYS A 101 35.56 -0.48 -8.32
C LYS A 101 34.59 -0.11 -9.45
N ASN A 102 33.47 0.51 -9.14
CA ASN A 102 32.56 1.00 -10.18
C ASN A 102 33.07 2.33 -10.73
N THR A 103 33.02 2.51 -12.04
CA THR A 103 33.64 3.66 -12.75
C THR A 103 33.06 5.02 -12.35
N TRP A 104 31.83 5.06 -11.89
CA TRP A 104 31.16 6.31 -11.45
C TRP A 104 31.22 6.54 -9.93
N PHE A 105 31.88 5.66 -9.18
CA PHE A 105 31.91 5.73 -7.70
C PHE A 105 32.52 7.04 -7.18
N SER A 106 33.52 7.59 -7.84
CA SER A 106 34.11 8.89 -7.45
C SER A 106 33.11 10.06 -7.48
N GLN A 107 31.99 9.89 -8.17
CA GLN A 107 30.91 10.89 -8.29
C GLN A 107 29.63 10.46 -7.55
N ILE A 108 29.66 9.40 -6.78
CA ILE A 108 28.48 8.83 -6.11
C ILE A 108 27.83 9.80 -5.13
N ASP A 109 28.60 10.74 -4.58
CA ASP A 109 28.13 11.74 -3.64
C ASP A 109 26.98 12.60 -4.20
N VAL A 110 26.96 12.86 -5.49
CA VAL A 110 25.89 13.58 -6.18
C VAL A 110 24.58 12.80 -6.07
N TYR A 111 24.61 11.49 -6.34
CA TYR A 111 23.45 10.63 -6.25
C TYR A 111 23.00 10.39 -4.80
N LEU A 112 23.95 10.21 -3.89
CA LEU A 112 23.64 10.06 -2.47
C LEU A 112 23.02 11.33 -1.88
N LYS A 113 23.46 12.52 -2.28
CA LYS A 113 22.83 13.78 -1.88
C LYS A 113 21.40 13.88 -2.38
N TYR A 114 21.14 13.43 -3.61
CA TYR A 114 19.78 13.35 -4.15
C TYR A 114 18.91 12.43 -3.29
N LEU A 115 19.35 11.18 -3.05
CA LEU A 115 18.59 10.21 -2.26
C LEU A 115 18.35 10.73 -0.84
N LYS A 116 19.36 11.26 -0.16
CA LYS A 116 19.23 11.83 1.20
C LYS A 116 18.20 12.95 1.27
N ARG A 117 18.22 13.87 0.32
CA ARG A 117 17.26 14.99 0.27
C ARG A 117 15.85 14.49 0.01
N SER A 118 15.68 13.57 -0.95
CA SER A 118 14.38 12.98 -1.25
C SER A 118 13.81 12.21 -0.04
N ASN A 119 14.61 11.35 0.56
CA ASN A 119 14.21 10.62 1.77
C ASN A 119 13.82 11.56 2.91
N PHE A 120 14.63 12.59 3.17
CA PHE A 120 14.34 13.56 4.22
C PHE A 120 13.01 14.27 3.97
N LEU A 121 12.79 14.80 2.77
CA LEU A 121 11.55 15.52 2.44
C LEU A 121 10.33 14.63 2.52
N LEU A 122 10.41 13.39 2.02
CA LEU A 122 9.30 12.45 2.02
C LEU A 122 8.94 11.92 3.43
N GLN A 123 9.83 12.09 4.40
CA GLN A 123 9.56 11.75 5.81
C GLN A 123 8.90 12.90 6.60
N GLN A 124 8.77 14.10 6.03
CA GLN A 124 8.28 15.26 6.77
C GLN A 124 6.77 15.45 6.75
N GLY A 125 6.08 14.78 5.85
CA GLY A 125 4.63 14.94 5.68
C GLY A 125 3.86 13.68 5.97
N LYS A 126 2.59 13.71 5.58
CA LYS A 126 1.70 12.54 5.55
C LYS A 126 1.45 12.15 4.10
N ASN A 127 1.27 10.85 3.87
CA ASN A 127 0.86 10.37 2.56
C ASN A 127 -0.52 10.92 2.22
N VAL A 128 -0.70 11.32 0.97
CA VAL A 128 -1.99 11.72 0.42
C VAL A 128 -2.51 10.61 -0.46
N ALA A 129 -3.57 9.95 -0.01
CA ALA A 129 -4.28 8.94 -0.77
C ALA A 129 -5.79 9.21 -0.71
N ASP A 130 -6.50 8.96 -1.79
CA ASP A 130 -7.95 9.17 -1.84
C ASP A 130 -8.72 8.00 -1.25
N ILE A 131 -8.16 6.78 -1.31
CA ILE A 131 -8.85 5.53 -1.10
C ILE A 131 -8.25 4.73 0.06
N ALA A 132 -9.10 4.38 1.05
CA ALA A 132 -8.84 3.32 2.02
C ALA A 132 -9.34 2.00 1.43
N TYR A 133 -8.46 1.12 0.97
CA TYR A 133 -8.83 -0.13 0.35
C TYR A 133 -8.84 -1.27 1.37
N PHE A 134 -10.02 -1.73 1.76
CA PHE A 134 -10.14 -2.84 2.70
C PHE A 134 -9.70 -4.16 2.07
N ILE A 135 -8.81 -4.90 2.72
CA ILE A 135 -8.26 -6.15 2.18
C ILE A 135 -9.12 -7.39 2.46
N GLY A 136 -10.21 -7.24 3.23
CA GLY A 136 -11.05 -8.36 3.67
C GLY A 136 -10.56 -9.00 4.97
N GLU A 137 -11.28 -10.04 5.40
CA GLU A 137 -10.99 -10.82 6.62
C GLU A 137 -10.66 -12.29 6.32
N ASP A 138 -10.66 -12.66 5.07
CA ASP A 138 -10.22 -13.96 4.59
C ASP A 138 -8.69 -14.03 4.60
N THR A 139 -8.12 -15.03 5.21
CA THR A 139 -6.68 -15.20 5.36
C THR A 139 -6.22 -16.58 4.87
N PRO A 140 -4.94 -16.73 4.50
CA PRO A 140 -3.93 -15.68 4.33
C PRO A 140 -4.20 -14.86 3.06
N LYS A 141 -3.94 -13.55 3.12
CA LYS A 141 -4.09 -12.66 1.97
C LYS A 141 -2.80 -11.96 1.65
N MET A 142 -2.37 -12.09 0.40
CA MET A 142 -1.30 -11.29 -0.19
C MET A 142 -1.89 -10.00 -0.75
N THR A 143 -1.23 -8.88 -0.51
CA THR A 143 -1.56 -7.63 -1.19
C THR A 143 -1.11 -7.67 -2.66
N GLY A 144 -1.61 -6.77 -3.49
CA GLY A 144 -1.22 -6.66 -4.91
C GLY A 144 -2.35 -6.91 -5.89
N ILE A 145 -3.48 -7.46 -5.42
CA ILE A 145 -4.71 -7.61 -6.21
C ILE A 145 -5.77 -6.71 -5.60
N THR A 146 -6.36 -5.86 -6.43
CA THR A 146 -7.53 -5.06 -6.10
C THR A 146 -8.70 -5.52 -6.97
N ASP A 147 -9.84 -5.84 -6.36
CA ASP A 147 -11.09 -6.13 -7.04
C ASP A 147 -12.25 -5.50 -6.23
N PRO A 148 -12.78 -4.35 -6.67
CA PRO A 148 -12.52 -3.67 -7.95
C PRO A 148 -11.14 -3.03 -8.06
N ASP A 149 -10.64 -2.88 -9.29
CA ASP A 149 -9.39 -2.19 -9.56
C ASP A 149 -9.47 -0.71 -9.19
N VAL A 150 -8.37 -0.18 -8.68
CA VAL A 150 -8.25 1.27 -8.41
C VAL A 150 -7.98 1.99 -9.72
N PRO A 151 -8.79 3.00 -10.09
CA PRO A 151 -8.60 3.74 -11.33
C PRO A 151 -7.24 4.45 -11.38
N ILE A 152 -6.68 4.58 -12.59
CA ILE A 152 -5.42 5.30 -12.81
C ILE A 152 -5.58 6.76 -12.37
N GLY A 153 -4.60 7.26 -11.61
CA GLY A 153 -4.58 8.63 -11.09
C GLY A 153 -5.00 8.74 -9.62
N TYR A 154 -5.57 7.71 -9.05
CA TYR A 154 -5.90 7.68 -7.61
C TYR A 154 -4.85 6.90 -6.82
N GLN A 155 -4.56 7.38 -5.62
CA GLN A 155 -3.72 6.70 -4.66
C GLN A 155 -4.56 6.02 -3.60
N PHE A 156 -4.03 4.90 -3.10
CA PHE A 156 -4.73 4.12 -2.07
C PHE A 156 -3.75 3.51 -1.07
N ASP A 157 -4.27 3.24 0.12
CA ASP A 157 -3.62 2.39 1.10
C ASP A 157 -4.48 1.17 1.41
N TYR A 158 -3.84 0.01 1.54
CA TYR A 158 -4.51 -1.18 2.05
C TYR A 158 -4.88 -0.99 3.53
N MET A 159 -6.11 -1.35 3.86
CA MET A 159 -6.68 -1.22 5.19
C MET A 159 -7.07 -2.58 5.75
N ASN A 160 -6.67 -2.89 6.97
CA ASN A 160 -7.09 -4.11 7.64
C ASN A 160 -8.22 -3.84 8.64
N ALA A 161 -8.91 -4.92 9.06
CA ALA A 161 -10.03 -4.84 9.99
C ALA A 161 -9.63 -4.23 11.35
N GLU A 162 -8.42 -4.47 11.84
CA GLU A 162 -7.95 -3.92 13.10
C GLU A 162 -7.94 -2.39 13.09
N VAL A 163 -7.42 -1.79 12.02
CA VAL A 163 -7.35 -0.33 11.89
C VAL A 163 -8.77 0.27 11.77
N ILE A 164 -9.65 -0.37 10.99
CA ILE A 164 -11.05 0.06 10.86
C ILE A 164 -11.73 0.06 12.23
N LEU A 165 -11.62 -1.05 12.97
CA LEU A 165 -12.30 -1.22 14.25
C LEU A 165 -11.78 -0.27 15.33
N LYS A 166 -10.46 -0.13 15.45
CA LYS A 166 -9.84 0.54 16.60
C LYS A 166 -9.55 2.02 16.39
N TYR A 167 -9.23 2.43 15.15
CA TYR A 167 -8.61 3.73 14.93
C TYR A 167 -9.37 4.63 13.97
N MET A 168 -10.25 4.09 13.11
CA MET A 168 -10.90 4.86 12.07
C MET A 168 -12.07 5.66 12.64
N THR A 169 -12.10 6.95 12.30
CA THR A 169 -13.18 7.90 12.59
C THR A 169 -13.58 8.65 11.31
N VAL A 170 -14.59 9.51 11.41
CA VAL A 170 -14.96 10.43 10.33
C VAL A 170 -14.89 11.85 10.87
N GLU A 171 -14.21 12.73 10.13
CA GLU A 171 -14.10 14.16 10.41
C GLU A 171 -14.34 14.94 9.11
N ASP A 172 -15.30 15.84 9.12
CA ASP A 172 -15.68 16.65 7.95
C ASP A 172 -15.98 15.82 6.68
N GLY A 173 -16.60 14.64 6.86
CA GLY A 173 -16.91 13.70 5.77
C GLY A 173 -15.73 12.90 5.25
N LEU A 174 -14.55 13.03 5.85
CA LEU A 174 -13.36 12.27 5.50
C LEU A 174 -13.09 11.17 6.53
N ILE A 175 -12.75 10.00 6.05
CA ILE A 175 -12.28 8.90 6.88
C ILE A 175 -10.91 9.28 7.43
N THR A 176 -10.79 9.37 8.76
CA THR A 176 -9.62 9.92 9.44
C THR A 176 -8.99 8.90 10.38
N LEU A 177 -7.66 8.85 10.41
CA LEU A 177 -6.87 8.06 11.36
C LEU A 177 -6.24 8.96 12.43
N PRO A 178 -5.92 8.45 13.65
CA PRO A 178 -5.49 9.27 14.80
C PRO A 178 -4.29 10.17 14.55
N HIS A 179 -3.39 9.76 13.66
CA HIS A 179 -2.21 10.55 13.26
C HIS A 179 -2.53 11.55 12.14
N GLY A 180 -3.80 11.64 11.72
CA GLY A 180 -4.34 12.62 10.78
C GLY A 180 -4.17 12.28 9.29
N THR A 181 -3.89 11.04 8.94
CA THR A 181 -4.05 10.56 7.56
C THR A 181 -5.54 10.45 7.24
N GLN A 182 -5.95 10.91 6.07
CA GLN A 182 -7.35 11.01 5.67
C GLN A 182 -7.59 10.37 4.30
N TYR A 183 -8.80 9.82 4.12
CA TYR A 183 -9.27 9.23 2.87
C TYR A 183 -10.66 9.71 2.54
N LYS A 184 -10.95 9.88 1.25
CA LYS A 184 -12.27 10.33 0.75
C LYS A 184 -13.29 9.20 0.69
N ILE A 185 -12.82 7.98 0.43
CA ILE A 185 -13.66 6.82 0.22
C ILE A 185 -13.00 5.55 0.76
N MET A 186 -13.80 4.64 1.32
CA MET A 186 -13.40 3.26 1.58
C MET A 186 -13.91 2.34 0.48
N VAL A 187 -13.04 1.51 -0.07
CA VAL A 187 -13.42 0.47 -1.03
C VAL A 187 -13.42 -0.89 -0.33
N LEU A 188 -14.54 -1.60 -0.42
CA LEU A 188 -14.67 -2.97 0.03
C LEU A 188 -14.40 -3.92 -1.15
N PRO A 189 -13.64 -5.00 -0.94
CA PRO A 189 -13.42 -6.00 -1.99
C PRO A 189 -14.71 -6.76 -2.30
N LYS A 190 -14.76 -7.41 -3.45
CA LYS A 190 -15.87 -8.28 -3.85
C LYS A 190 -15.87 -9.60 -3.05
N LEU A 191 -16.18 -9.49 -1.76
CA LEU A 191 -16.27 -10.62 -0.84
C LEU A 191 -17.68 -10.72 -0.27
N GLU A 192 -18.16 -11.94 -0.12
CA GLU A 192 -19.46 -12.24 0.47
C GLU A 192 -19.43 -12.25 2.01
N THR A 193 -18.25 -12.13 2.60
CA THR A 193 -18.04 -12.31 4.04
C THR A 193 -17.56 -11.06 4.73
N MET A 194 -18.13 -10.79 5.92
CA MET A 194 -17.67 -9.79 6.86
C MET A 194 -18.17 -10.14 8.26
N ARG A 195 -17.34 -9.94 9.29
CA ARG A 195 -17.78 -10.17 10.68
C ARG A 195 -18.81 -9.12 11.11
N PRO A 196 -19.81 -9.50 11.96
CA PRO A 196 -20.83 -8.56 12.44
C PRO A 196 -20.26 -7.29 13.06
N GLU A 197 -19.23 -7.42 13.90
CA GLU A 197 -18.63 -6.26 14.57
C GLU A 197 -17.96 -5.28 13.59
N LEU A 198 -17.33 -5.78 12.52
CA LEU A 198 -16.77 -4.93 11.49
C LEU A 198 -17.86 -4.21 10.69
N LEU A 199 -18.92 -4.93 10.34
CA LEU A 199 -20.05 -4.34 9.63
C LEU A 199 -20.78 -3.29 10.49
N THR A 200 -20.86 -3.52 11.81
CA THR A 200 -21.36 -2.53 12.78
C THR A 200 -20.52 -1.24 12.75
N LYS A 201 -19.19 -1.40 12.75
CA LYS A 201 -18.29 -0.24 12.66
C LYS A 201 -18.42 0.50 11.33
N ILE A 202 -18.56 -0.23 10.22
CA ILE A 202 -18.80 0.36 8.90
C ILE A 202 -20.11 1.13 8.89
N ASN A 203 -21.18 0.58 9.47
CA ASN A 203 -22.45 1.28 9.61
C ASN A 203 -22.31 2.59 10.41
N GLN A 204 -21.55 2.55 11.50
CA GLN A 204 -21.25 3.77 12.26
C GLN A 204 -20.52 4.81 11.40
N LEU A 205 -19.46 4.42 10.70
CA LEU A 205 -18.71 5.33 9.82
C LEU A 205 -19.60 5.94 8.72
N VAL A 206 -20.52 5.17 8.15
CA VAL A 206 -21.48 5.68 7.14
C VAL A 206 -22.44 6.71 7.78
N ASN A 207 -22.96 6.43 8.97
CA ASN A 207 -23.82 7.37 9.70
C ASN A 207 -23.08 8.66 10.08
N ASP A 208 -21.77 8.57 10.32
CA ASP A 208 -20.88 9.70 10.60
C ASP A 208 -20.47 10.44 9.31
N GLY A 209 -20.89 9.97 8.12
CA GLY A 209 -20.69 10.64 6.84
C GLY A 209 -19.60 10.03 5.93
N ALA A 210 -19.05 8.86 6.25
CA ALA A 210 -18.09 8.19 5.37
C ALA A 210 -18.74 7.72 4.06
N VAL A 211 -18.01 7.84 2.96
CA VAL A 211 -18.37 7.25 1.67
C VAL A 211 -17.74 5.87 1.54
N ILE A 212 -18.56 4.86 1.26
CA ILE A 212 -18.13 3.45 1.13
C ILE A 212 -18.60 2.88 -0.21
N LEU A 213 -17.70 2.23 -0.92
CA LEU A 213 -17.96 1.56 -2.19
C LEU A 213 -17.70 0.06 -2.06
N GLY A 214 -18.68 -0.76 -2.43
CA GLY A 214 -18.50 -2.21 -2.53
C GLY A 214 -19.81 -2.99 -2.33
N PRO A 215 -19.79 -4.32 -2.55
CA PRO A 215 -20.97 -5.17 -2.44
C PRO A 215 -21.35 -5.44 -0.98
N PRO A 216 -22.64 -5.76 -0.71
CA PRO A 216 -23.08 -6.21 0.60
C PRO A 216 -22.53 -7.60 0.93
N PRO A 217 -22.03 -7.83 2.14
CA PRO A 217 -21.75 -9.18 2.62
C PRO A 217 -23.06 -9.92 2.94
N ASN A 218 -23.02 -11.25 2.89
CA ASN A 218 -24.19 -12.08 3.19
C ASN A 218 -23.96 -13.08 4.35
N ARG A 219 -22.74 -13.20 4.86
CA ARG A 219 -22.41 -14.11 5.96
C ARG A 219 -21.13 -13.71 6.68
N SER A 220 -20.94 -14.26 7.87
CA SER A 220 -19.68 -14.16 8.62
C SER A 220 -18.62 -15.14 8.09
N PRO A 221 -17.34 -14.75 8.06
CA PRO A 221 -16.24 -15.66 7.74
C PRO A 221 -15.90 -16.61 8.91
N SER A 222 -16.49 -16.39 10.08
CA SER A 222 -16.20 -17.10 11.33
C SER A 222 -17.33 -18.04 11.73
N LEU A 223 -16.98 -19.15 12.40
CA LEU A 223 -17.96 -20.03 13.04
C LEU A 223 -18.46 -19.49 14.39
N GLN A 224 -17.91 -18.39 14.88
CA GLN A 224 -18.33 -17.77 16.13
C GLN A 224 -19.80 -17.31 16.02
N ASN A 225 -20.61 -17.64 17.03
CA ASN A 225 -22.01 -17.28 17.15
C ASN A 225 -22.89 -17.69 15.95
N GLN A 226 -22.56 -18.80 15.28
CA GLN A 226 -23.42 -19.35 14.20
C GLN A 226 -24.67 -20.03 14.78
N PRO A 227 -25.86 -19.90 14.13
CA PRO A 227 -26.11 -19.18 12.86
C PRO A 227 -26.44 -17.69 13.05
N GLN A 228 -26.47 -17.15 14.28
CA GLN A 228 -26.85 -15.77 14.59
C GLN A 228 -25.96 -14.74 13.89
N ALA A 229 -24.66 -15.00 13.80
CA ALA A 229 -23.72 -14.11 13.11
C ALA A 229 -24.10 -13.85 11.64
N ASP A 230 -24.54 -14.89 10.92
CA ASP A 230 -25.00 -14.74 9.53
C ASP A 230 -26.30 -13.94 9.43
N LEU A 231 -27.22 -14.14 10.39
CA LEU A 231 -28.46 -13.39 10.44
C LEU A 231 -28.21 -11.90 10.72
N GLU A 232 -27.28 -11.59 11.62
CA GLU A 232 -26.85 -10.21 11.92
C GLU A 232 -26.21 -9.55 10.71
N VAL A 233 -25.31 -10.24 10.01
CA VAL A 233 -24.68 -9.72 8.78
C VAL A 233 -25.74 -9.40 7.73
N LYS A 234 -26.67 -10.33 7.45
CA LYS A 234 -27.76 -10.07 6.48
C LYS A 234 -28.64 -8.91 6.87
N LYS A 235 -29.01 -8.82 8.15
CA LYS A 235 -29.83 -7.70 8.66
C LYS A 235 -29.13 -6.36 8.49
N MET A 236 -27.85 -6.28 8.86
CA MET A 236 -27.08 -5.05 8.74
C MET A 236 -26.77 -4.69 7.29
N ALA A 237 -26.44 -5.68 6.46
CA ALA A 237 -26.25 -5.45 5.04
C ALA A 237 -27.51 -4.88 4.40
N LYS A 238 -28.70 -5.43 4.73
CA LYS A 238 -29.97 -4.88 4.26
C LYS A 238 -30.21 -3.44 4.75
N LEU A 239 -29.79 -3.11 5.97
CA LEU A 239 -29.91 -1.76 6.51
C LEU A 239 -29.02 -0.76 5.77
N LEU A 240 -27.76 -1.15 5.46
CA LEU A 240 -26.76 -0.30 4.83
C LEU A 240 -26.94 -0.15 3.32
N TRP A 241 -27.23 -1.26 2.64
CA TRP A 241 -27.36 -1.25 1.18
C TRP A 241 -28.82 -1.08 0.71
N GLY A 242 -29.81 -1.27 1.59
CA GLY A 242 -31.21 -0.95 1.37
C GLY A 242 -31.87 -1.64 0.18
N GLU A 243 -33.10 -1.24 -0.10
CA GLU A 243 -33.67 -1.31 -1.44
C GLU A 243 -33.08 -0.11 -2.19
N ILE A 244 -32.52 -0.33 -3.36
CA ILE A 244 -31.72 0.63 -4.14
C ILE A 244 -32.63 1.80 -4.56
N ASP A 245 -32.90 2.73 -3.66
CA ASP A 245 -33.64 3.95 -3.95
C ASP A 245 -32.75 5.19 -4.14
N GLY A 246 -31.45 5.04 -4.00
CA GLY A 246 -30.47 6.12 -4.20
C GLY A 246 -30.48 7.22 -3.14
N VAL A 247 -31.31 7.10 -2.11
CA VAL A 247 -31.52 8.20 -1.13
C VAL A 247 -30.69 7.99 0.14
N ASN A 248 -30.44 6.74 0.54
CA ASN A 248 -29.73 6.42 1.79
C ASN A 248 -28.37 5.77 1.60
N VAL A 249 -27.85 5.74 0.38
CA VAL A 249 -26.65 4.97 0.08
C VAL A 249 -25.55 5.93 -0.36
N ASN A 250 -24.72 6.35 0.59
CA ASN A 250 -23.35 6.73 0.29
C ASN A 250 -22.53 5.50 -0.18
N CYS A 251 -23.21 4.44 -0.58
CA CYS A 251 -22.65 3.19 -1.09
C CYS A 251 -22.97 3.10 -2.57
N LEU A 252 -22.05 3.56 -3.40
CA LEU A 252 -22.19 3.46 -4.86
C LEU A 252 -22.13 1.97 -5.24
N LEU A 253 -23.28 1.43 -5.67
CA LEU A 253 -23.33 0.12 -6.31
C LEU A 253 -22.49 0.13 -7.60
N TYR A 254 -21.64 -0.85 -7.72
CA TYR A 254 -20.83 -1.10 -8.90
C TYR A 254 -21.71 -1.63 -10.04
N THR A 255 -22.46 -0.77 -10.71
CA THR A 255 -23.30 -1.09 -11.87
C THR A 255 -23.23 -0.03 -12.97
N SER A 256 -22.29 0.90 -12.92
CA SER A 256 -22.01 1.73 -14.08
C SER A 256 -21.14 0.92 -15.05
N PRO A 257 -21.55 0.75 -16.32
CA PRO A 257 -20.65 0.28 -17.35
C PRO A 257 -19.44 1.23 -17.42
N SER A 258 -18.25 0.64 -17.55
CA SER A 258 -17.02 1.41 -17.74
C SER A 258 -17.20 2.39 -18.89
N PRO A 259 -16.72 3.64 -18.79
CA PRO A 259 -16.71 4.57 -19.91
C PRO A 259 -15.95 4.07 -21.16
N ARG A 260 -15.33 2.88 -21.09
CA ARG A 260 -14.62 2.24 -22.21
C ARG A 260 -15.50 1.38 -23.14
N ASP A 261 -16.77 1.15 -22.79
CA ASP A 261 -17.70 0.42 -23.67
C ASP A 261 -18.46 1.30 -24.66
N GLY A 262 -18.12 2.59 -24.71
CA GLY A 262 -18.54 3.50 -25.77
C GLY A 262 -17.48 3.52 -26.87
N SER A 263 -17.70 2.69 -27.88
CA SER A 263 -17.00 2.77 -29.17
C SER A 263 -16.86 4.21 -29.67
N ILE A 264 -15.64 4.63 -29.96
CA ILE A 264 -15.24 5.34 -31.19
C ILE A 264 -13.86 4.85 -31.56
#